data_1c4844b4bfa99232913426f659a8874b
#
_entry.id   1c4844b4bfa99232913426f659a8874b
#
_cell.length_a   1.000
_cell.length_b   1.000
_cell.length_c   1.000
_cell.angle_alpha   90.00
_cell.angle_beta   90.00
_cell.angle_gamma   90.00
#
_symmetry.space_group_name_H-M   'P 1'
#
loop_
_entity.id
_entity.type
_entity.pdbx_description
1 polymer ?
#
loop_
_entity_poly.entity_id
_entity_poly.type
_entity_poly.pdbx_seq_one_letter_code
_entity_poly.pdbx_strand_id
1 'polypeptide(L)'
;MVKAKSPSQLIDERIKELGDWRGKTLSRLRSLVKEADPEVIEEWKWRGVPVWSHDGLICTGETYKNVVKMTFAKGAALEDPTGLFNSSLEGNTRRAIDFHEGEKINEQALKTLVRAAVTLNKSKAER
;
A
#
# COMPACT_ATOMS: atom_id res chain seq x y z
N MET A 1 -15.33 -29.83 0.01
CA MET A 1 -15.70 -28.42 -0.11
C MET A 1 -14.44 -27.54 0.01
N VAL A 2 -14.20 -26.70 -0.97
CA VAL A 2 -13.02 -25.83 -0.98
C VAL A 2 -13.39 -24.53 -0.26
N LYS A 3 -12.62 -24.20 0.76
CA LYS A 3 -12.81 -22.93 1.46
C LYS A 3 -12.31 -21.78 0.58
N ALA A 4 -13.05 -20.69 0.58
CA ALA A 4 -12.59 -19.47 -0.06
C ALA A 4 -11.29 -18.99 0.60
N LYS A 5 -10.34 -18.54 -0.20
CA LYS A 5 -9.09 -18.02 0.33
C LYS A 5 -9.30 -16.65 0.94
N SER A 6 -8.60 -16.37 2.03
CA SER A 6 -8.61 -15.04 2.64
C SER A 6 -7.88 -14.03 1.76
N PRO A 7 -8.15 -12.73 1.92
CA PRO A 7 -7.36 -11.71 1.23
C PRO A 7 -5.86 -11.87 1.47
N SER A 8 -5.45 -12.16 2.71
CA SER A 8 -4.02 -12.34 3.02
C SER A 8 -3.42 -13.51 2.24
N GLN A 9 -4.16 -14.60 2.10
CA GLN A 9 -3.69 -15.76 1.31
C GLN A 9 -3.57 -15.39 -0.17
N LEU A 10 -4.50 -14.62 -0.70
CA LEU A 10 -4.45 -14.17 -2.10
C LEU A 10 -3.25 -13.25 -2.34
N ILE A 11 -2.92 -12.39 -1.37
CA ILE A 11 -1.75 -11.53 -1.45
C ILE A 11 -0.47 -12.39 -1.42
N ASP A 12 -0.41 -13.39 -0.52
CA ASP A 12 0.71 -14.34 -0.46
C ASP A 12 0.94 -15.00 -1.82
N GLU A 13 -0.14 -15.47 -2.45
CA GLU A 13 -0.05 -16.12 -3.76
C GLU A 13 0.41 -15.16 -4.85
N ARG A 14 -0.07 -13.92 -4.81
CA ARG A 14 0.36 -12.90 -5.78
C ARG A 14 1.85 -12.62 -5.69
N ILE A 15 2.37 -12.47 -4.48
CA ILE A 15 3.80 -12.27 -4.25
C ILE A 15 4.59 -13.44 -4.83
N LYS A 16 4.13 -14.66 -4.58
CA LYS A 16 4.78 -15.87 -5.06
C LYS A 16 4.75 -15.97 -6.59
N GLU A 17 3.60 -15.66 -7.20
CA GLU A 17 3.45 -15.70 -8.66
C GLU A 17 4.38 -14.74 -9.37
N LEU A 18 4.61 -13.56 -8.81
CA LEU A 18 5.51 -12.58 -9.42
C LEU A 18 6.92 -13.12 -9.55
N GLY A 19 7.43 -13.81 -8.53
CA GLY A 19 8.67 -14.56 -8.59
C GLY A 19 9.94 -13.77 -8.92
N ASP A 20 9.87 -12.45 -8.98
CA ASP A 20 10.99 -11.59 -9.33
C ASP A 20 11.07 -10.42 -8.33
N TRP A 21 11.81 -9.36 -8.70
CA TRP A 21 12.00 -8.20 -7.83
C TRP A 21 10.67 -7.55 -7.40
N ARG A 22 9.63 -7.66 -8.23
CA ARG A 22 8.32 -7.08 -7.91
C ARG A 22 7.68 -7.80 -6.74
N GLY A 23 7.81 -9.12 -6.70
CA GLY A 23 7.33 -9.91 -5.56
C GLY A 23 8.04 -9.54 -4.28
N LYS A 24 9.36 -9.39 -4.33
CA LYS A 24 10.16 -8.99 -3.16
C LYS A 24 9.79 -7.59 -2.68
N THR A 25 9.62 -6.66 -3.62
CA THR A 25 9.22 -5.28 -3.30
C THR A 25 7.83 -5.25 -2.66
N LEU A 26 6.86 -5.91 -3.29
CA LEU A 26 5.50 -5.96 -2.76
C LEU A 26 5.47 -6.58 -1.36
N SER A 27 6.23 -7.66 -1.15
CA SER A 27 6.34 -8.32 0.15
C SER A 27 6.91 -7.37 1.21
N ARG A 28 7.94 -6.60 0.85
CA ARG A 28 8.54 -5.63 1.79
C ARG A 28 7.57 -4.50 2.12
N LEU A 29 6.88 -3.96 1.13
CA LEU A 29 5.88 -2.91 1.33
C LEU A 29 4.77 -3.40 2.25
N ARG A 30 4.29 -4.63 2.03
CA ARG A 30 3.28 -5.26 2.89
C ARG A 30 3.76 -5.32 4.34
N SER A 31 4.99 -5.76 4.55
CA SER A 31 5.57 -5.83 5.90
C SER A 31 5.63 -4.46 6.56
N LEU A 32 6.03 -3.44 5.82
CA LEU A 32 6.13 -2.07 6.34
C LEU A 32 4.77 -1.51 6.73
N VAL A 33 3.74 -1.78 5.93
CA VAL A 33 2.37 -1.36 6.25
C VAL A 33 1.92 -2.02 7.56
N LYS A 34 2.16 -3.32 7.71
CA LYS A 34 1.76 -4.06 8.91
C LYS A 34 2.58 -3.65 10.14
N GLU A 35 3.85 -3.30 9.96
CA GLU A 35 4.67 -2.76 11.05
C GLU A 35 4.20 -1.39 11.49
N ALA A 36 3.81 -0.54 10.52
CA ALA A 36 3.30 0.79 10.81
C ALA A 36 1.95 0.74 11.52
N ASP A 37 1.11 -0.23 11.17
CA ASP A 37 -0.22 -0.40 11.72
C ASP A 37 -0.55 -1.88 11.89
N PRO A 38 -0.27 -2.46 13.07
CA PRO A 38 -0.56 -3.88 13.32
C PRO A 38 -2.04 -4.26 13.22
N GLU A 39 -2.94 -3.28 13.25
CA GLU A 39 -4.38 -3.51 13.15
C GLU A 39 -4.92 -3.34 11.73
N VAL A 40 -4.04 -3.10 10.75
CA VAL A 40 -4.46 -2.89 9.37
C VAL A 40 -5.18 -4.14 8.84
N ILE A 41 -6.21 -3.91 8.04
CA ILE A 41 -6.98 -4.99 7.41
C ILE A 41 -6.49 -5.14 5.98
N GLU A 42 -6.13 -6.37 5.61
CA GLU A 42 -5.75 -6.68 4.22
C GLU A 42 -7.01 -7.09 3.46
N GLU A 43 -7.15 -6.54 2.25
CA GLU A 43 -8.27 -6.83 1.36
C GLU A 43 -7.75 -7.16 -0.04
N TRP A 44 -8.61 -7.78 -0.84
CA TRP A 44 -8.31 -8.15 -2.22
C TRP A 44 -9.46 -7.65 -3.07
N LYS A 45 -9.19 -6.66 -3.90
CA LYS A 45 -10.24 -5.97 -4.65
C LYS A 45 -9.92 -5.86 -6.14
N TRP A 46 -10.91 -5.50 -6.89
CA TRP A 46 -10.78 -5.17 -8.32
C TRP A 46 -10.00 -6.23 -9.13
N ARG A 47 -10.33 -7.50 -8.86
CA ARG A 47 -9.76 -8.66 -9.58
C ARG A 47 -8.24 -8.81 -9.44
N GLY A 48 -7.73 -8.55 -8.27
CA GLY A 48 -6.34 -8.89 -8.00
C GLY A 48 -5.47 -7.78 -7.45
N VAL A 49 -6.06 -6.81 -6.77
CA VAL A 49 -5.31 -5.72 -6.16
C VAL A 49 -5.25 -5.89 -4.65
N PRO A 50 -4.05 -6.04 -4.07
CA PRO A 50 -3.87 -5.96 -2.63
C PRO A 50 -4.25 -4.57 -2.11
N VAL A 51 -5.06 -4.54 -1.06
CA VAL A 51 -5.57 -3.30 -0.47
C VAL A 51 -5.38 -3.36 1.05
N TRP A 52 -5.01 -2.24 1.65
CA TRP A 52 -4.89 -2.12 3.10
C TRP A 52 -5.81 -1.03 3.59
N SER A 53 -6.59 -1.34 4.63
CA SER A 53 -7.63 -0.47 5.17
C SER A 53 -7.57 -0.39 6.69
N HIS A 54 -7.96 0.76 7.22
CA HIS A 54 -8.16 0.98 8.65
C HIS A 54 -9.08 2.19 8.78
N ASP A 55 -10.34 1.93 9.15
CA ASP A 55 -11.40 2.96 9.16
C ASP A 55 -11.53 3.65 7.78
N GLY A 56 -11.37 2.86 6.74
CA GLY A 56 -11.38 3.31 5.37
C GLY A 56 -10.11 2.90 4.63
N LEU A 57 -10.09 3.15 3.35
CA LEU A 57 -8.97 2.76 2.50
C LEU A 57 -7.71 3.56 2.86
N ILE A 58 -6.61 2.85 3.07
CA ILE A 58 -5.30 3.46 3.29
C ILE A 58 -4.54 3.51 1.97
N CYS A 59 -4.19 2.36 1.44
CA CYS A 59 -3.38 2.29 0.22
C CYS A 59 -3.59 0.96 -0.51
N THR A 60 -3.11 0.92 -1.74
CA THR A 60 -3.14 -0.27 -2.59
C THR A 60 -1.73 -0.61 -3.03
N GLY A 61 -1.51 -1.87 -3.42
CA GLY A 61 -0.23 -2.30 -3.99
C GLY A 61 -0.46 -2.93 -5.36
N GLU A 62 -0.12 -2.20 -6.41
CA GLU A 62 -0.28 -2.69 -7.78
C GLU A 62 1.08 -3.01 -8.38
N THR A 63 1.11 -4.03 -9.25
CA THR A 63 2.34 -4.44 -9.92
C THR A 63 2.15 -4.37 -11.43
N TYR A 64 3.09 -3.71 -12.07
CA TYR A 64 3.14 -3.57 -13.51
C TYR A 64 4.46 -4.16 -14.01
N LYS A 65 4.68 -4.16 -15.30
CA LYS A 65 5.88 -4.80 -15.88
C LYS A 65 7.18 -4.28 -15.27
N ASN A 66 7.31 -2.96 -15.12
CA ASN A 66 8.55 -2.32 -14.69
C ASN A 66 8.42 -1.50 -13.41
N VAL A 67 7.32 -1.62 -12.69
CA VAL A 67 7.08 -0.80 -11.51
C VAL A 67 6.13 -1.50 -10.53
N VAL A 68 6.39 -1.30 -9.25
CA VAL A 68 5.43 -1.61 -8.19
C VAL A 68 4.91 -0.27 -7.71
N LYS A 69 3.60 -0.09 -7.77
CA LYS A 69 2.95 1.18 -7.43
C LYS A 69 2.15 1.05 -6.14
N MET A 70 2.40 1.96 -5.23
CA MET A 70 1.65 2.05 -3.97
C MET A 70 0.86 3.35 -4.01
N THR A 71 -0.48 3.25 -4.06
CA THR A 71 -1.34 4.42 -4.15
C THR A 71 -2.02 4.67 -2.82
N PHE A 72 -1.87 5.87 -2.29
CA PHE A 72 -2.55 6.31 -1.07
C PHE A 72 -3.85 7.02 -1.46
N ALA A 73 -4.97 6.47 -0.99
CA ALA A 73 -6.30 6.96 -1.37
C ALA A 73 -6.52 8.44 -1.07
N LYS A 74 -5.92 8.92 0.02
CA LYS A 74 -6.04 10.32 0.45
C LYS A 74 -4.69 11.00 0.49
N GLY A 75 -3.79 10.59 -0.40
CA GLY A 75 -2.41 11.07 -0.42
C GLY A 75 -2.28 12.57 -0.53
N ALA A 76 -3.18 13.22 -1.26
CA ALA A 76 -3.14 14.69 -1.42
C ALA A 76 -3.33 15.44 -0.10
N ALA A 77 -3.95 14.80 0.90
CA ALA A 77 -4.19 15.40 2.22
C ALA A 77 -3.09 15.05 3.23
N LEU A 78 -2.10 14.28 2.82
CA LEU A 78 -1.02 13.84 3.72
C LEU A 78 0.21 14.71 3.53
N GLU A 79 0.89 14.99 4.65
CA GLU A 79 2.20 15.63 4.60
C GLU A 79 3.21 14.58 4.12
N ASP A 80 4.09 15.00 3.23
CA ASP A 80 5.12 14.14 2.65
C ASP A 80 6.44 14.91 2.66
N PRO A 81 7.03 15.12 3.85
CA PRO A 81 8.21 15.99 3.98
C PRO A 81 9.44 15.48 3.26
N THR A 82 9.54 14.18 3.02
CA THR A 82 10.70 13.61 2.31
C THR A 82 10.48 13.46 0.82
N GLY A 83 9.28 13.80 0.33
CA GLY A 83 8.97 13.71 -1.10
C GLY A 83 8.88 12.28 -1.62
N LEU A 84 8.22 11.40 -0.88
CA LEU A 84 8.02 10.01 -1.30
C LEU A 84 7.11 9.90 -2.51
N PHE A 85 6.01 10.68 -2.55
CA PHE A 85 5.09 10.63 -3.68
C PHE A 85 5.81 11.12 -4.94
N ASN A 86 5.84 10.26 -5.94
CA ASN A 86 6.52 10.54 -7.21
C ASN A 86 5.64 10.22 -8.41
N SER A 87 4.35 9.90 -8.19
CA SER A 87 3.41 9.55 -9.23
C SER A 87 2.03 10.05 -8.84
N SER A 88 1.17 10.29 -9.83
CA SER A 88 -0.19 10.81 -9.61
C SER A 88 -0.21 12.14 -8.84
N LEU A 89 0.79 12.98 -9.08
CA LEU A 89 0.99 14.22 -8.31
C LEU A 89 -0.07 15.29 -8.59
N GLU A 90 -0.78 15.19 -9.71
CA GLU A 90 -1.81 16.14 -10.07
C GLU A 90 -3.21 15.73 -9.60
N GLY A 91 -3.34 14.55 -8.99
CA GLY A 91 -4.61 14.07 -8.48
C GLY A 91 -5.09 14.93 -7.30
N ASN A 92 -6.38 15.19 -7.24
CA ASN A 92 -6.97 15.98 -6.17
C ASN A 92 -7.05 15.22 -4.84
N THR A 93 -7.03 13.91 -4.87
CA THR A 93 -7.21 13.05 -3.70
C THR A 93 -6.08 12.04 -3.55
N ARG A 94 -5.78 11.33 -4.61
CA ARG A 94 -4.80 10.24 -4.60
C ARG A 94 -3.38 10.73 -4.89
N ARG A 95 -2.42 10.07 -4.29
CA ARG A 95 -0.98 10.22 -4.60
C ARG A 95 -0.37 8.84 -4.59
N ALA A 96 0.65 8.63 -5.41
CA ALA A 96 1.27 7.32 -5.52
C ALA A 96 2.79 7.38 -5.43
N ILE A 97 3.37 6.23 -5.08
CA ILE A 97 4.81 6.03 -5.07
C ILE A 97 5.09 4.89 -6.05
N ASP A 98 5.91 5.16 -7.05
CA ASP A 98 6.39 4.14 -7.98
C ASP A 98 7.76 3.65 -7.51
N PHE A 99 7.88 2.34 -7.33
CA PHE A 99 9.13 1.69 -6.95
C PHE A 99 9.68 0.93 -8.16
N HIS A 100 10.92 1.15 -8.49
CA HIS A 100 11.60 0.48 -9.60
C HIS A 100 12.61 -0.53 -9.08
N GLU A 101 13.01 -1.45 -9.94
CA GLU A 101 13.97 -2.48 -9.56
C GLU A 101 15.27 -1.87 -9.04
N GLY A 102 15.74 -2.35 -7.90
CA GLY A 102 16.99 -1.90 -7.31
C GLY A 102 16.91 -0.63 -6.47
N GLU A 103 15.77 0.04 -6.46
CA GLU A 103 15.61 1.24 -5.65
C GLU A 103 15.49 0.90 -4.16
N LYS A 104 16.12 1.70 -3.32
CA LYS A 104 15.99 1.56 -1.88
C LYS A 104 14.70 2.22 -1.40
N ILE A 105 14.02 1.57 -0.47
CA ILE A 105 12.82 2.10 0.15
C ILE A 105 13.22 2.88 1.40
N ASN A 106 12.75 4.13 1.50
CA ASN A 106 12.90 4.90 2.74
C ASN A 106 11.84 4.37 3.73
N GLU A 107 12.19 3.33 4.45
CA GLU A 107 11.24 2.58 5.28
C GLU A 107 10.62 3.40 6.40
N GLN A 108 11.41 4.23 7.06
CA GLN A 108 10.89 5.06 8.16
C GLN A 108 9.89 6.10 7.63
N ALA A 109 10.23 6.76 6.54
CA ALA A 109 9.33 7.74 5.93
C ALA A 109 8.03 7.08 5.46
N LEU A 110 8.12 5.89 4.89
CA LEU A 110 6.93 5.16 4.43
C LEU A 110 6.04 4.77 5.61
N LYS A 111 6.61 4.26 6.69
CA LYS A 111 5.84 3.91 7.89
C LYS A 111 5.16 5.15 8.49
N THR A 112 5.85 6.27 8.51
CA THR A 112 5.29 7.54 8.99
C THR A 112 4.10 7.96 8.13
N LEU A 113 4.22 7.79 6.82
CA LEU A 113 3.15 8.12 5.88
C LEU A 113 1.92 7.23 6.09
N VAL A 114 2.13 5.92 6.29
CA VAL A 114 1.04 4.98 6.59
C VAL A 114 0.33 5.38 7.90
N ARG A 115 1.09 5.69 8.94
CA ARG A 115 0.51 6.13 10.22
C ARG A 115 -0.30 7.41 10.08
N ALA A 116 0.18 8.35 9.28
CA ALA A 116 -0.54 9.59 9.00
C ALA A 116 -1.88 9.31 8.29
N ALA A 117 -1.88 8.35 7.35
CA ALA A 117 -3.09 7.96 6.65
C ALA A 117 -4.11 7.31 7.60
N VAL A 118 -3.64 6.48 8.52
CA VAL A 118 -4.50 5.87 9.56
C VAL A 118 -5.10 6.96 10.45
N THR A 119 -4.28 7.90 10.91
CA THR A 119 -4.73 9.00 11.76
C THR A 119 -5.80 9.85 11.06
N LEU A 120 -5.60 10.14 9.78
CA LEU A 120 -6.56 10.90 9.00
C LEU A 120 -7.91 10.17 8.90
N ASN A 121 -7.87 8.86 8.64
CA ASN A 121 -9.10 8.07 8.56
C ASN A 121 -9.84 8.03 9.90
N LYS A 122 -9.13 7.85 11.00
CA LYS A 122 -9.72 7.84 12.34
C LYS A 122 -10.37 9.18 12.67
N SER A 123 -9.71 10.27 12.34
CA SER A 123 -10.23 11.62 12.55
C SER A 123 -11.57 11.81 11.84
N LYS A 124 -11.70 11.33 10.62
CA LYS A 124 -12.94 11.43 9.85
C LYS A 124 -14.02 10.48 10.36
N ALA A 125 -13.63 9.30 10.82
CA ALA A 125 -14.58 8.30 11.33
C ALA A 125 -15.23 8.74 12.63
N GLU A 126 -14.57 9.59 13.41
CA GLU A 126 -15.07 10.09 14.69
C GLU A 126 -16.07 11.25 14.57
N ARG A 127 -16.30 11.75 13.36
CA ARG A 127 -17.23 12.87 13.12
C ARG A 127 -18.67 12.42 12.97
#